data_844be9552d09a874fd152a89a33c16d3
#
_entry.id   844be9552d09a874fd152a89a33c16d3
#
_cell.length_a   1.000
_cell.length_b   1.000
_cell.length_c   1.000
_cell.angle_alpha   90.00
_cell.angle_beta   90.00
_cell.angle_gamma   90.00
#
_symmetry.space_group_name_H-M   'P 1'
#
loop_
_entity.id
_entity.type
_entity.pdbx_description
1 polymer ?
#
loop_
_entity_poly.entity_id
_entity_poly.type
_entity_poly.pdbx_seq_one_letter_code
_entity_poly.pdbx_strand_id
1 'polypeptide(L)'
;IYSRGTNALDMGSATRVYWTFKALGHDEVSILNGGYFGYIADEKNPVEKGTSKRMPATFTADLQEDMIPTKEEVAKASAEGDVIVDLRPTHQYLGINKHPKAARYGTIPGSKNLPESWLTVNGGSKWRSESELQQLFETAGVPTTGTEYFFCNSGHWATLGWFASSEIMGNKDAKMYDGSMIEWSNDKTLPMEVAVELN
;
A
#
# COMPACT_ATOMS: atom_id res chain seq x y z
N ILE A 1 -8.85 -12.39 6.06
CA ILE A 1 -8.90 -11.93 4.65
C ILE A 1 -7.92 -12.76 3.84
N TYR A 2 -8.28 -13.11 2.61
CA TYR A 2 -7.34 -13.74 1.68
C TYR A 2 -7.58 -13.23 0.25
N SER A 3 -6.51 -13.13 -0.51
CA SER A 3 -6.54 -12.89 -1.95
C SER A 3 -6.52 -14.21 -2.72
N ARG A 4 -6.61 -14.15 -4.04
CA ARG A 4 -6.45 -15.34 -4.89
C ARG A 4 -5.04 -15.94 -4.75
N GLY A 5 -4.03 -15.11 -4.58
CA GLY A 5 -2.65 -15.55 -4.36
C GLY A 5 -1.82 -15.65 -5.64
N THR A 6 -2.09 -14.82 -6.65
CA THR A 6 -1.37 -14.88 -7.94
C THR A 6 -0.16 -13.95 -8.01
N ASN A 7 -0.22 -12.78 -7.42
CA ASN A 7 0.83 -11.76 -7.51
C ASN A 7 0.70 -10.69 -6.41
N ALA A 8 1.61 -9.72 -6.40
CA ALA A 8 1.62 -8.61 -5.46
C ALA A 8 0.33 -7.76 -5.51
N LEU A 9 -0.27 -7.59 -6.70
CA LEU A 9 -1.53 -6.85 -6.85
C LEU A 9 -2.69 -7.53 -6.14
N ASP A 10 -2.78 -8.87 -6.21
CA ASP A 10 -3.76 -9.64 -5.45
C ASP A 10 -3.56 -9.45 -3.94
N MET A 11 -2.31 -9.49 -3.46
CA MET A 11 -2.00 -9.19 -2.06
C MET A 11 -2.38 -7.75 -1.71
N GLY A 12 -2.14 -6.79 -2.60
CA GLY A 12 -2.57 -5.40 -2.45
C GLY A 12 -4.09 -5.25 -2.28
N SER A 13 -4.89 -6.10 -2.93
CA SER A 13 -6.34 -6.14 -2.69
C SER A 13 -6.69 -6.62 -1.29
N ALA A 14 -5.98 -7.62 -0.77
CA ALA A 14 -6.17 -8.12 0.59
C ALA A 14 -5.74 -7.09 1.65
N THR A 15 -4.58 -6.44 1.46
CA THR A 15 -4.11 -5.39 2.37
C THR A 15 -5.00 -4.15 2.32
N ARG A 16 -5.60 -3.82 1.16
CA ARG A 16 -6.58 -2.73 1.06
C ARG A 16 -7.81 -2.99 1.91
N VAL A 17 -8.36 -4.20 1.87
CA VAL A 17 -9.51 -4.57 2.72
C VAL A 17 -9.10 -4.58 4.19
N TYR A 18 -7.92 -5.12 4.52
CA TYR A 18 -7.38 -5.10 5.87
C TYR A 18 -7.25 -3.67 6.41
N TRP A 19 -6.57 -2.80 5.66
CA TRP A 19 -6.41 -1.39 6.02
C TRP A 19 -7.75 -0.69 6.22
N THR A 20 -8.75 -1.00 5.38
CA THR A 20 -10.09 -0.43 5.52
C THR A 20 -10.74 -0.83 6.84
N PHE A 21 -10.59 -2.09 7.28
CA PHE A 21 -11.06 -2.52 8.60
C PHE A 21 -10.34 -1.80 9.73
N LYS A 22 -9.01 -1.67 9.64
CA LYS A 22 -8.22 -0.93 10.63
C LYS A 22 -8.63 0.55 10.69
N ALA A 23 -8.78 1.19 9.55
CA ALA A 23 -9.23 2.58 9.45
C ALA A 23 -10.66 2.79 9.99
N LEU A 24 -11.48 1.74 10.00
CA LEU A 24 -12.81 1.74 10.61
C LEU A 24 -12.83 1.24 12.07
N GLY A 25 -11.66 1.13 12.70
CA GLY A 25 -11.54 0.77 14.12
C GLY A 25 -11.73 -0.71 14.42
N HIS A 26 -11.54 -1.60 13.43
CA HIS A 26 -11.70 -3.04 13.61
C HIS A 26 -10.34 -3.76 13.59
N ASP A 27 -9.92 -4.25 14.76
CA ASP A 27 -8.61 -4.87 14.96
C ASP A 27 -8.58 -6.38 14.77
N GLU A 28 -9.72 -7.05 14.95
CA GLU A 28 -9.84 -8.52 14.86
C GLU A 28 -9.84 -9.00 13.40
N VAL A 29 -8.79 -8.68 12.67
CA VAL A 29 -8.63 -9.00 11.27
C VAL A 29 -7.20 -9.48 10.97
N SER A 30 -7.06 -10.43 10.06
CA SER A 30 -5.76 -10.96 9.63
C SER A 30 -5.76 -11.27 8.14
N ILE A 31 -4.55 -11.39 7.57
CA ILE A 31 -4.35 -11.78 6.16
C ILE A 31 -3.70 -13.15 6.08
N LEU A 32 -4.25 -14.01 5.22
CA LEU A 32 -3.65 -15.29 4.86
C LEU A 32 -2.47 -15.05 3.90
N ASN A 33 -1.26 -15.24 4.40
CA ASN A 33 -0.03 -15.06 3.62
C ASN A 33 0.04 -16.06 2.47
N GLY A 34 0.26 -15.58 1.25
CA GLY A 34 0.24 -16.39 0.03
C GLY A 34 -1.15 -16.56 -0.61
N GLY A 35 -2.20 -16.08 0.07
CA GLY A 35 -3.57 -16.16 -0.42
C GLY A 35 -4.08 -17.59 -0.63
N TYR A 36 -5.16 -17.75 -1.39
CA TYR A 36 -5.80 -19.04 -1.63
C TYR A 36 -4.85 -20.06 -2.27
N PHE A 37 -4.10 -19.65 -3.31
CA PHE A 37 -3.19 -20.58 -3.99
C PHE A 37 -2.04 -21.02 -3.08
N GLY A 38 -1.52 -20.13 -2.22
CA GLY A 38 -0.54 -20.52 -1.21
C GLY A 38 -1.10 -21.51 -0.19
N TYR A 39 -2.37 -21.33 0.20
CA TYR A 39 -3.04 -22.23 1.13
C TYR A 39 -3.25 -23.64 0.57
N ILE A 40 -3.77 -23.76 -0.66
CA ILE A 40 -4.04 -25.06 -1.29
C ILE A 40 -2.79 -25.76 -1.82
N ALA A 41 -1.63 -25.11 -1.83
CA ALA A 41 -0.36 -25.75 -2.18
C ALA A 41 0.05 -26.85 -1.19
N ASP A 42 -0.42 -26.78 0.05
CA ASP A 42 -0.37 -27.90 0.99
C ASP A 42 -1.70 -28.68 0.92
N GLU A 43 -1.65 -29.88 0.33
CA GLU A 43 -2.83 -30.75 0.15
C GLU A 43 -3.51 -31.17 1.46
N LYS A 44 -2.86 -30.96 2.62
CA LYS A 44 -3.43 -31.23 3.95
C LYS A 44 -4.40 -30.15 4.39
N ASN A 45 -4.36 -28.96 3.77
CA ASN A 45 -5.23 -27.88 4.14
C ASN A 45 -6.66 -28.15 3.63
N PRO A 46 -7.68 -28.15 4.53
CA PRO A 46 -9.04 -28.49 4.16
C PRO A 46 -9.69 -27.38 3.30
N VAL A 47 -10.43 -27.80 2.28
CA VAL A 47 -11.25 -26.90 1.46
C VAL A 47 -12.66 -27.49 1.32
N GLU A 48 -13.65 -26.61 1.34
CA GLU A 48 -15.05 -26.96 1.11
C GLU A 48 -15.57 -26.32 -0.18
N LYS A 49 -16.47 -27.02 -0.87
CA LYS A 49 -17.22 -26.48 -2.01
C LYS A 49 -18.63 -26.08 -1.54
N GLY A 50 -19.10 -24.97 -2.08
CA GLY A 50 -20.46 -24.49 -1.82
C GLY A 50 -20.49 -23.12 -1.15
N THR A 51 -21.70 -22.74 -0.70
CA THR A 51 -21.93 -21.45 -0.03
C THR A 51 -22.16 -21.69 1.46
N SER A 52 -21.31 -21.12 2.30
CA SER A 52 -21.52 -21.13 3.75
C SER A 52 -22.71 -20.25 4.14
N LYS A 53 -23.55 -20.73 5.03
CA LYS A 53 -24.57 -19.90 5.67
C LYS A 53 -23.90 -19.01 6.72
N ARG A 54 -24.10 -17.69 6.58
CA ARG A 54 -23.59 -16.70 7.54
C ARG A 54 -24.76 -16.12 8.32
N MET A 55 -24.56 -15.90 9.61
CA MET A 55 -25.52 -15.15 10.42
C MET A 55 -25.29 -13.65 10.22
N PRO A 56 -26.34 -12.83 10.22
CA PRO A 56 -26.21 -11.39 10.25
C PRO A 56 -25.42 -10.95 11.48
N ALA A 57 -24.58 -9.96 11.30
CA ALA A 57 -23.84 -9.31 12.37
C ALA A 57 -23.93 -7.79 12.21
N THR A 58 -23.81 -7.06 13.32
CA THR A 58 -23.72 -5.60 13.30
C THR A 58 -22.26 -5.19 13.29
N PHE A 59 -21.91 -4.31 12.38
CA PHE A 59 -20.60 -3.64 12.35
C PHE A 59 -20.80 -2.17 12.72
N THR A 60 -20.09 -1.69 13.74
CA THR A 60 -20.06 -0.27 14.11
C THR A 60 -18.70 0.29 13.74
N ALA A 61 -18.67 1.25 12.83
CA ALA A 61 -17.44 1.91 12.41
C ALA A 61 -17.05 3.00 13.43
N ASP A 62 -15.75 3.06 13.72
CA ASP A 62 -15.08 4.12 14.48
C ASP A 62 -13.88 4.60 13.65
N LEU A 63 -14.05 5.69 12.91
CA LEU A 63 -13.08 6.12 11.91
C LEU A 63 -11.80 6.63 12.56
N GLN A 64 -10.68 6.01 12.22
CA GLN A 64 -9.32 6.36 12.66
C GLN A 64 -8.71 7.37 11.68
N GLU A 65 -9.08 8.65 11.81
CA GLU A 65 -8.69 9.73 10.88
C GLU A 65 -7.16 9.87 10.77
N ASP A 66 -6.43 9.62 11.86
CA ASP A 66 -4.96 9.70 11.90
C ASP A 66 -4.26 8.75 10.91
N MET A 67 -4.93 7.69 10.47
CA MET A 67 -4.41 6.75 9.48
C MET A 67 -4.59 7.24 8.04
N ILE A 68 -5.43 8.27 7.81
CA ILE A 68 -5.91 8.71 6.50
C ILE A 68 -5.53 10.17 6.27
N PRO A 69 -4.27 10.48 5.97
CA PRO A 69 -3.85 11.85 5.76
C PRO A 69 -4.55 12.46 4.54
N THR A 70 -4.96 13.71 4.67
CA THR A 70 -5.49 14.52 3.59
C THR A 70 -4.39 14.91 2.60
N LYS A 71 -4.77 15.36 1.40
CA LYS A 71 -3.80 15.86 0.42
C LYS A 71 -3.05 17.10 0.92
N GLU A 72 -3.68 17.92 1.74
CA GLU A 72 -3.08 19.12 2.36
C GLU A 72 -1.99 18.73 3.37
N GLU A 73 -2.24 17.70 4.18
CA GLU A 73 -1.24 17.17 5.12
C GLU A 73 -0.05 16.54 4.38
N VAL A 74 -0.30 15.78 3.31
CA VAL A 74 0.76 15.21 2.49
C VAL A 74 1.54 16.31 1.75
N ALA A 75 0.89 17.37 1.29
CA ALA A 75 1.55 18.51 0.66
C ALA A 75 2.47 19.24 1.65
N LYS A 76 2.00 19.43 2.88
CA LYS A 76 2.81 19.99 3.96
C LYS A 76 4.01 19.08 4.27
N ALA A 77 3.78 17.79 4.48
CA ALA A 77 4.82 16.81 4.75
C ALA A 77 5.89 16.77 3.65
N SER A 78 5.49 16.79 2.38
CA SER A 78 6.41 16.88 1.23
C SER A 78 7.26 18.16 1.25
N ALA A 79 6.66 19.31 1.57
CA ALA A 79 7.37 20.59 1.65
C ALA A 79 8.33 20.68 2.85
N GLU A 80 8.02 20.00 3.96
CA GLU A 80 8.85 19.94 5.17
C GLU A 80 9.96 18.88 5.09
N GLY A 81 9.93 18.02 4.05
CA GLY A 81 10.94 16.97 3.84
C GLY A 81 10.67 15.69 4.62
N ASP A 82 9.43 15.47 5.01
CA ASP A 82 8.99 14.23 5.65
C ASP A 82 9.09 13.03 4.68
N VAL A 83 8.97 11.83 5.22
CA VAL A 83 9.11 10.59 4.46
C VAL A 83 7.84 10.27 3.69
N ILE A 84 7.87 10.55 2.39
CA ILE A 84 6.81 10.21 1.43
C ILE A 84 7.26 9.02 0.59
N VAL A 85 6.44 7.97 0.47
CA VAL A 85 6.83 6.71 -0.17
C VAL A 85 5.89 6.35 -1.32
N ASP A 86 6.44 6.31 -2.52
CA ASP A 86 5.74 5.94 -3.75
C ASP A 86 5.85 4.44 -4.01
N LEU A 87 4.74 3.71 -3.91
CA LEU A 87 4.64 2.26 -4.13
C LEU A 87 4.43 1.88 -5.60
N ARG A 88 4.39 2.85 -6.51
CA ARG A 88 4.20 2.58 -7.93
C ARG A 88 5.46 1.97 -8.56
N PRO A 89 5.31 1.26 -9.70
CA PRO A 89 6.45 0.84 -10.50
C PRO A 89 7.36 2.03 -10.84
N THR A 90 8.66 1.81 -10.84
CA THR A 90 9.68 2.87 -11.02
C THR A 90 9.46 3.73 -12.26
N HIS A 91 8.98 3.14 -13.37
CA HIS A 91 8.69 3.92 -14.59
C HIS A 91 7.57 4.98 -14.39
N GLN A 92 6.64 4.77 -13.44
CA GLN A 92 5.62 5.77 -13.10
C GLN A 92 6.18 6.85 -12.16
N TYR A 93 7.00 6.44 -11.20
CA TYR A 93 7.73 7.34 -10.31
C TYR A 93 8.61 8.32 -11.10
N LEU A 94 9.38 7.83 -12.06
CA LEU A 94 10.27 8.64 -12.88
C LEU A 94 9.54 9.56 -13.89
N GLY A 95 8.24 9.39 -14.10
CA GLY A 95 7.47 10.16 -15.07
C GLY A 95 7.48 9.59 -16.50
N ILE A 96 7.98 8.38 -16.71
CA ILE A 96 7.99 7.72 -18.03
C ILE A 96 6.57 7.30 -18.44
N ASN A 97 5.79 6.78 -17.51
CA ASN A 97 4.39 6.39 -17.70
C ASN A 97 3.53 6.94 -16.57
N LYS A 98 2.22 6.93 -16.76
CA LYS A 98 1.25 7.29 -15.71
C LYS A 98 0.01 6.41 -15.78
N HIS A 99 -0.72 6.36 -14.68
CA HIS A 99 -2.04 5.73 -14.65
C HIS A 99 -3.03 6.51 -15.54
N PRO A 100 -3.94 5.85 -16.29
CA PRO A 100 -4.87 6.53 -17.20
C PRO A 100 -5.70 7.65 -16.57
N LYS A 101 -6.05 7.52 -15.28
CA LYS A 101 -6.80 8.51 -14.53
C LYS A 101 -5.94 9.61 -13.89
N ALA A 102 -4.61 9.48 -13.89
CA ALA A 102 -3.71 10.53 -13.43
C ALA A 102 -3.55 11.60 -14.53
N ALA A 103 -3.70 12.87 -14.15
CA ALA A 103 -3.62 13.98 -15.11
C ALA A 103 -2.18 14.28 -15.54
N ARG A 104 -1.21 14.16 -14.62
CA ARG A 104 0.20 14.56 -14.82
C ARG A 104 1.14 13.39 -14.60
N TYR A 105 2.31 13.44 -15.27
CA TYR A 105 3.42 12.51 -15.10
C TYR A 105 4.24 12.86 -13.86
N GLY A 106 4.99 11.88 -13.34
CA GLY A 106 5.90 12.06 -12.21
C GLY A 106 5.31 11.64 -10.88
N THR A 107 5.84 12.19 -9.80
CA THR A 107 5.58 11.81 -8.42
C THR A 107 5.35 13.01 -7.52
N ILE A 108 5.03 12.78 -6.25
CA ILE A 108 5.02 13.81 -5.21
C ILE A 108 6.47 14.21 -4.91
N PRO A 109 6.81 15.50 -4.88
CA PRO A 109 8.18 15.96 -4.67
C PRO A 109 8.81 15.40 -3.39
N GLY A 110 10.09 15.00 -3.50
CA GLY A 110 10.88 14.45 -2.40
C GLY A 110 10.53 13.02 -2.02
N SER A 111 9.56 12.38 -2.70
CA SER A 111 9.18 11.00 -2.40
C SER A 111 10.29 9.99 -2.72
N LYS A 112 10.30 8.88 -1.98
CA LYS A 112 11.16 7.72 -2.21
C LYS A 112 10.38 6.65 -2.98
N ASN A 113 11.01 5.96 -3.91
CA ASN A 113 10.35 4.88 -4.64
C ASN A 113 10.65 3.52 -4.00
N LEU A 114 9.61 2.86 -3.55
CA LEU A 114 9.63 1.48 -3.05
C LEU A 114 8.56 0.68 -3.82
N PRO A 115 8.87 0.14 -4.99
CA PRO A 115 7.88 -0.55 -5.82
C PRO A 115 7.19 -1.68 -5.08
N GLU A 116 5.86 -1.77 -5.20
CA GLU A 116 5.00 -2.74 -4.52
C GLU A 116 5.45 -4.20 -4.70
N SER A 117 5.98 -4.53 -5.88
CA SER A 117 6.45 -5.86 -6.22
C SER A 117 7.71 -6.31 -5.47
N TRP A 118 8.43 -5.36 -4.84
CA TRP A 118 9.59 -5.69 -4.02
C TRP A 118 9.19 -6.32 -2.68
N LEU A 119 8.01 -6.01 -2.17
CA LEU A 119 7.56 -6.41 -0.83
C LEU A 119 7.16 -7.88 -0.74
N THR A 120 6.95 -8.52 -1.88
CA THR A 120 6.59 -9.93 -1.97
C THR A 120 7.65 -10.73 -2.72
N VAL A 121 7.73 -12.02 -2.43
CA VAL A 121 8.72 -12.93 -3.06
C VAL A 121 8.43 -13.05 -4.54
N ASN A 122 9.37 -12.63 -5.40
CA ASN A 122 9.28 -12.64 -6.86
C ASN A 122 8.03 -11.94 -7.42
N GLY A 123 7.54 -10.88 -6.73
CA GLY A 123 6.30 -10.20 -7.12
C GLY A 123 5.05 -11.06 -7.01
N GLY A 124 5.14 -12.20 -6.32
CA GLY A 124 4.02 -13.10 -6.02
C GLY A 124 3.15 -12.57 -4.88
N SER A 125 2.44 -13.45 -4.19
CA SER A 125 1.54 -13.09 -3.09
C SER A 125 2.06 -13.46 -1.69
N LYS A 126 3.27 -14.03 -1.60
CA LYS A 126 3.88 -14.36 -0.33
C LYS A 126 4.77 -13.20 0.12
N TRP A 127 4.56 -12.73 1.34
CA TRP A 127 5.40 -11.70 1.96
C TRP A 127 6.85 -12.17 2.11
N ARG A 128 7.76 -11.23 1.97
CA ARG A 128 9.15 -11.41 2.43
C ARG A 128 9.18 -11.44 3.94
N SER A 129 10.28 -11.97 4.50
CA SER A 129 10.53 -11.90 5.94
C SER A 129 10.73 -10.44 6.38
N GLU A 130 10.51 -10.18 7.66
CA GLU A 130 10.73 -8.85 8.26
C GLU A 130 12.13 -8.32 7.96
N SER A 131 13.16 -9.15 8.12
CA SER A 131 14.56 -8.75 7.85
C SER A 131 14.83 -8.41 6.39
N GLU A 132 14.22 -9.13 5.44
CA GLU A 132 14.29 -8.78 4.02
C GLU A 132 13.57 -7.46 3.72
N LEU A 133 12.41 -7.23 4.34
CA LEU A 133 11.66 -5.97 4.20
C LEU A 133 12.48 -4.79 4.75
N GLN A 134 13.12 -4.93 5.91
CA GLN A 134 14.02 -3.90 6.47
C GLN A 134 15.13 -3.52 5.49
N GLN A 135 15.79 -4.52 4.87
CA GLN A 135 16.83 -4.28 3.85
C GLN A 135 16.29 -3.54 2.62
N LEU A 136 15.06 -3.86 2.17
CA LEU A 136 14.45 -3.20 1.01
C LEU A 136 14.07 -1.75 1.31
N PHE A 137 13.52 -1.48 2.50
CA PHE A 137 13.24 -0.12 2.97
C PHE A 137 14.53 0.70 3.04
N GLU A 138 15.57 0.17 3.65
CA GLU A 138 16.89 0.80 3.71
C GLU A 138 17.45 1.06 2.31
N THR A 139 17.37 0.09 1.39
CA THR A 139 17.81 0.23 -0.01
C THR A 139 17.06 1.33 -0.75
N ALA A 140 15.76 1.49 -0.47
CA ALA A 140 14.94 2.56 -1.03
C ALA A 140 15.13 3.91 -0.32
N GLY A 141 15.94 3.96 0.74
CA GLY A 141 16.14 5.17 1.57
C GLY A 141 14.93 5.51 2.43
N VAL A 142 14.08 4.52 2.73
CA VAL A 142 12.89 4.65 3.58
C VAL A 142 13.25 4.17 4.99
N PRO A 143 13.10 4.99 6.03
CA PRO A 143 13.27 4.55 7.43
C PRO A 143 12.26 3.45 7.76
N THR A 144 12.50 2.70 8.83
CA THR A 144 11.56 1.68 9.34
C THR A 144 10.84 2.13 10.60
N THR A 145 10.96 3.41 10.96
CA THR A 145 10.34 4.02 12.14
C THR A 145 10.01 5.48 11.88
N GLY A 146 9.05 6.02 12.62
CA GLY A 146 8.58 7.39 12.49
C GLY A 146 7.48 7.55 11.46
N THR A 147 7.06 8.78 11.23
CA THR A 147 5.94 9.07 10.32
C THR A 147 6.33 8.85 8.86
N GLU A 148 5.59 8.00 8.17
CA GLU A 148 5.74 7.68 6.76
C GLU A 148 4.38 7.83 6.07
N TYR A 149 4.38 8.41 4.86
CA TYR A 149 3.17 8.60 4.06
C TYR A 149 3.24 7.75 2.80
N PHE A 150 2.52 6.64 2.79
CA PHE A 150 2.48 5.72 1.64
C PHE A 150 1.41 6.13 0.64
N PHE A 151 1.76 6.15 -0.64
CA PHE A 151 0.81 6.39 -1.72
C PHE A 151 1.12 5.53 -2.95
N CYS A 152 0.15 5.47 -3.88
CA CYS A 152 0.33 4.85 -5.19
C CYS A 152 -0.47 5.58 -6.28
N ASN A 153 -1.29 4.89 -7.06
CA ASN A 153 -2.24 5.53 -7.98
C ASN A 153 -3.60 5.82 -7.32
N SER A 154 -4.13 4.88 -6.51
CA SER A 154 -5.49 4.88 -5.97
C SER A 154 -5.61 4.14 -4.62
N GLY A 155 -4.55 4.10 -3.84
CA GLY A 155 -4.55 3.55 -2.49
C GLY A 155 -4.53 2.01 -2.37
N HIS A 156 -4.43 1.24 -3.48
CA HIS A 156 -4.36 -0.22 -3.40
C HIS A 156 -2.93 -0.72 -3.10
N TRP A 157 -1.96 -0.38 -3.96
CA TRP A 157 -0.55 -0.77 -3.74
C TRP A 157 0.07 -0.06 -2.53
N ALA A 158 -0.39 1.15 -2.24
CA ALA A 158 0.04 1.90 -1.06
C ALA A 158 -0.16 1.11 0.24
N THR A 159 -1.25 0.33 0.32
CA THR A 159 -1.51 -0.50 1.50
C THR A 159 -0.53 -1.66 1.68
N LEU A 160 0.19 -2.09 0.63
CA LEU A 160 1.29 -3.06 0.77
C LEU A 160 2.45 -2.45 1.58
N GLY A 161 2.87 -1.22 1.24
CA GLY A 161 3.91 -0.51 1.99
C GLY A 161 3.49 -0.22 3.42
N TRP A 162 2.29 0.31 3.59
CA TRP A 162 1.72 0.55 4.92
C TRP A 162 1.67 -0.75 5.76
N PHE A 163 1.20 -1.87 5.20
CA PHE A 163 1.12 -3.15 5.90
C PHE A 163 2.50 -3.68 6.27
N ALA A 164 3.48 -3.57 5.38
CA ALA A 164 4.86 -3.96 5.66
C ALA A 164 5.44 -3.13 6.82
N SER A 165 5.28 -1.80 6.78
CA SER A 165 5.77 -0.90 7.83
C SER A 165 5.00 -1.09 9.14
N SER A 166 3.68 -0.95 9.11
CA SER A 166 2.84 -0.95 10.33
C SER A 166 2.67 -2.33 10.95
N GLU A 167 2.38 -3.37 10.14
CA GLU A 167 1.92 -4.65 10.67
C GLU A 167 3.04 -5.70 10.74
N ILE A 168 4.01 -5.66 9.82
CA ILE A 168 5.14 -6.62 9.85
C ILE A 168 6.31 -6.05 10.64
N MET A 169 6.71 -4.79 10.40
CA MET A 169 7.85 -4.17 11.08
C MET A 169 7.47 -3.36 12.33
N GLY A 170 6.17 -3.17 12.61
CA GLY A 170 5.66 -2.59 13.86
C GLY A 170 5.66 -1.07 13.95
N ASN A 171 5.91 -0.35 12.87
CA ASN A 171 5.88 1.12 12.82
C ASN A 171 4.44 1.65 12.80
N LYS A 172 3.87 1.96 13.95
CA LYS A 172 2.48 2.43 14.07
C LYS A 172 2.25 3.88 13.66
N ASP A 173 3.31 4.62 13.35
CA ASP A 173 3.23 5.99 12.81
C ASP A 173 3.08 6.02 11.28
N ALA A 174 3.06 4.85 10.63
CA ALA A 174 2.83 4.71 9.20
C ALA A 174 1.40 5.12 8.81
N LYS A 175 1.26 5.96 7.78
CA LYS A 175 0.00 6.50 7.26
C LYS A 175 -0.16 6.16 5.78
N MET A 176 -1.39 6.08 5.29
CA MET A 176 -1.66 5.80 3.88
C MET A 176 -2.54 6.89 3.27
N TYR A 177 -1.97 7.62 2.31
CA TYR A 177 -2.68 8.64 1.54
C TYR A 177 -3.58 7.98 0.48
N ASP A 178 -4.87 7.88 0.78
CA ASP A 178 -5.84 7.17 -0.05
C ASP A 178 -6.06 7.80 -1.42
N GLY A 179 -6.14 9.12 -1.50
CA GLY A 179 -6.31 9.86 -2.75
C GLY A 179 -5.21 9.61 -3.77
N SER A 180 -3.98 9.42 -3.29
CA SER A 180 -2.83 9.03 -4.12
C SER A 180 -2.65 9.90 -5.37
N MET A 181 -1.96 9.39 -6.40
CA MET A 181 -1.68 10.18 -7.62
C MET A 181 -2.92 10.54 -8.44
N ILE A 182 -4.01 9.79 -8.33
CA ILE A 182 -5.26 10.17 -9.01
C ILE A 182 -5.79 11.49 -8.43
N GLU A 183 -5.80 11.66 -7.12
CA GLU A 183 -6.19 12.92 -6.51
C GLU A 183 -5.11 13.98 -6.71
N TRP A 184 -3.87 13.69 -6.33
CA TRP A 184 -2.75 14.63 -6.37
C TRP A 184 -2.53 15.24 -7.74
N SER A 185 -2.41 14.40 -8.79
CA SER A 185 -2.08 14.88 -10.14
C SER A 185 -3.19 15.66 -10.81
N ASN A 186 -4.45 15.49 -10.38
CA ASN A 186 -5.61 16.23 -10.90
C ASN A 186 -5.76 17.61 -10.24
N ASP A 187 -5.17 17.84 -9.08
CA ASP A 187 -5.09 19.15 -8.46
C ASP A 187 -3.89 19.94 -9.02
N LYS A 188 -4.17 20.90 -9.90
CA LYS A 188 -3.14 21.69 -10.58
C LYS A 188 -2.35 22.63 -9.64
N THR A 189 -2.84 22.85 -8.43
CA THR A 189 -2.16 23.69 -7.43
C THR A 189 -1.04 22.96 -6.72
N LEU A 190 -1.06 21.62 -6.74
CA LEU A 190 -0.05 20.79 -6.11
C LEU A 190 1.17 20.57 -7.02
N PRO A 191 2.39 20.57 -6.47
CA PRO A 191 3.61 20.39 -7.25
C PRO A 191 3.77 18.95 -7.74
N MET A 192 4.55 18.77 -8.81
CA MET A 192 4.98 17.48 -9.34
C MET A 192 6.49 17.45 -9.47
N GLU A 193 7.08 16.30 -9.19
CA GLU A 193 8.47 16.00 -9.52
C GLU A 193 8.51 15.02 -10.69
N VAL A 194 9.26 15.35 -11.72
CA VAL A 194 9.42 14.54 -12.93
C VAL A 194 10.92 14.36 -13.17
N ALA A 195 11.41 13.12 -13.04
CA ALA A 195 12.82 12.83 -13.25
C ALA A 195 13.19 12.64 -14.74
N VAL A 196 12.23 12.19 -15.56
CA VAL A 196 12.41 11.97 -16.99
C VAL A 196 11.29 12.67 -17.75
N GLU A 197 11.64 13.71 -18.50
CA GLU A 197 10.72 14.39 -19.42
C GLU A 197 10.84 13.78 -20.81
N LEU A 198 9.77 13.14 -21.25
CA LEU A 198 9.65 12.59 -22.62
C LEU A 198 8.84 13.58 -23.46
N ASN A 199 9.42 14.07 -24.54
CA ASN A 199 8.79 14.96 -25.54
C ASN A 199 7.84 14.17 -26.45
#